data_4fecbbcc985ac79478edaee71474f8d9
#
_entry.id   4fecbbcc985ac79478edaee71474f8d9
#
_cell.length_a   1.000
_cell.length_b   1.000
_cell.length_c   1.000
_cell.angle_alpha   90.00
_cell.angle_beta   90.00
_cell.angle_gamma   90.00
#
_symmetry.space_group_name_H-M   'P 1'
#
loop_
_entity.id
_entity.type
_entity.pdbx_description
1 polymer ?
#
loop_
_entity_poly.entity_id
_entity_poly.type
_entity_poly.pdbx_seq_one_letter_code
_entity_poly.pdbx_strand_id
1 'polypeptide(L)'
;MLDRLVRVLLLFGLSALLVACEGAAVATPPPVTLTIAGSSSMAPVLTALTDAYTRQYPNIVFDLRGGGSTLGEAAIRAGRYDLVASTLFPPDPDTGRSAPPGDEALVRTPIGIDGLAIIVHPSNDVDALSLVQLRDIFSGSVLNWQALGGDAGEVVLVSREDGSGARILFEERVMGEERVSLTAVVMPTSQDVVDYVAGNPAAIGYVSRAHTAAWIPGEAVTTTAALAEAPVKVLELEGRWPTRETVAAQQYGLTQPLYLITRGAPAGRVRQFIDFVLSPAGQAIVARYHAPIR
;
A
#
# COMPACT_ATOMS: atom_id res chain seq x y z
N MET A 1 27.04 73.97 25.75
CA MET A 1 25.87 73.26 26.24
C MET A 1 25.05 72.68 25.11
N LEU A 2 24.91 73.38 23.99
CA LEU A 2 24.13 72.94 22.80
C LEU A 2 24.70 71.68 22.13
N ASP A 3 26.02 71.53 22.06
CA ASP A 3 26.74 70.47 21.44
C ASP A 3 26.58 69.11 22.14
N ARG A 4 26.39 69.10 23.47
CA ARG A 4 26.10 67.87 24.23
C ARG A 4 24.64 67.37 24.02
N LEU A 5 23.70 68.29 23.87
CA LEU A 5 22.29 68.02 23.67
C LEU A 5 22.07 67.35 22.25
N VAL A 6 22.76 67.90 21.25
CA VAL A 6 22.68 67.34 19.86
C VAL A 6 23.28 65.94 19.77
N ARG A 7 24.39 65.68 20.48
CA ARG A 7 25.00 64.33 20.51
C ARG A 7 24.13 63.30 21.24
N VAL A 8 23.42 63.68 22.30
CA VAL A 8 22.50 62.81 23.03
C VAL A 8 21.25 62.53 22.22
N LEU A 9 20.72 63.48 21.46
CA LEU A 9 19.58 63.31 20.59
C LEU A 9 19.93 62.44 19.37
N LEU A 10 21.16 62.56 18.82
CA LEU A 10 21.64 61.68 17.72
C LEU A 10 21.87 60.24 18.20
N LEU A 11 22.36 60.04 19.44
CA LEU A 11 22.52 58.69 20.00
C LEU A 11 21.17 58.00 20.30
N PHE A 12 20.16 58.76 20.76
CA PHE A 12 18.81 58.24 20.97
C PHE A 12 18.08 57.96 19.65
N GLY A 13 18.29 58.78 18.62
CA GLY A 13 17.72 58.55 17.28
C GLY A 13 18.30 57.30 16.59
N LEU A 14 19.59 57.01 16.82
CA LEU A 14 20.25 55.84 16.22
C LEU A 14 19.87 54.53 16.95
N SER A 15 19.57 54.60 18.26
CA SER A 15 19.10 53.43 19.03
C SER A 15 17.65 53.07 18.70
N ALA A 16 16.81 54.04 18.28
CA ALA A 16 15.42 53.76 17.88
C ALA A 16 15.31 53.09 16.49
N LEU A 17 16.32 53.24 15.63
CA LEU A 17 16.35 52.60 14.31
C LEU A 17 16.78 51.11 14.36
N LEU A 18 17.34 50.61 15.46
CA LEU A 18 17.79 49.23 15.61
C LEU A 18 16.72 48.29 16.17
N VAL A 19 15.57 48.78 16.63
CA VAL A 19 14.47 47.96 17.19
C VAL A 19 13.39 47.64 16.14
N ALA A 20 13.46 48.17 14.90
CA ALA A 20 12.44 47.98 13.88
C ALA A 20 12.64 46.73 12.98
N CYS A 21 13.56 45.82 13.33
CA CYS A 21 13.65 44.51 12.72
C CYS A 21 13.12 43.43 13.69
N GLU A 22 11.94 43.62 14.27
CA GLU A 22 11.12 42.49 14.66
C GLU A 22 10.71 41.79 13.36
N GLY A 23 11.39 40.66 13.07
CA GLY A 23 11.14 39.88 11.90
C GLY A 23 9.64 39.60 11.82
N ALA A 24 9.00 40.04 10.75
CA ALA A 24 7.66 39.62 10.42
C ALA A 24 7.66 38.10 10.50
N ALA A 25 7.09 37.54 11.54
CA ALA A 25 6.88 36.12 11.66
C ALA A 25 6.12 35.75 10.39
N VAL A 26 6.80 35.06 9.45
CA VAL A 26 6.15 34.55 8.27
C VAL A 26 5.10 33.60 8.83
N ALA A 27 3.84 34.04 8.83
CA ALA A 27 2.74 33.20 9.27
C ALA A 27 2.76 31.94 8.41
N THR A 28 3.15 30.83 9.01
CA THR A 28 3.07 29.54 8.35
C THR A 28 1.60 29.31 7.99
N PRO A 29 1.27 29.08 6.73
CA PRO A 29 -0.12 28.82 6.35
C PRO A 29 -0.65 27.64 7.17
N PRO A 30 -1.95 27.65 7.55
CA PRO A 30 -2.52 26.56 8.32
C PRO A 30 -2.33 25.22 7.58
N PRO A 31 -2.13 24.13 8.30
CA PRO A 31 -1.95 22.83 7.70
C PRO A 31 -3.22 22.43 6.91
N VAL A 32 -3.02 21.87 5.73
CA VAL A 32 -4.08 21.31 4.89
C VAL A 32 -4.01 19.79 5.03
N THR A 33 -5.10 19.19 5.48
CA THR A 33 -5.21 17.72 5.57
C THR A 33 -5.77 17.16 4.27
N LEU A 34 -5.07 16.19 3.68
CA LEU A 34 -5.56 15.36 2.59
C LEU A 34 -5.95 13.98 3.13
N THR A 35 -7.15 13.56 2.84
CA THR A 35 -7.69 12.26 3.28
C THR A 35 -7.52 11.21 2.21
N ILE A 36 -6.86 10.09 2.54
CA ILE A 36 -6.68 8.94 1.65
C ILE A 36 -7.26 7.71 2.34
N ALA A 37 -8.22 7.05 1.71
CA ALA A 37 -8.79 5.80 2.22
C ALA A 37 -8.58 4.65 1.23
N GLY A 38 -8.92 3.43 1.65
CA GLY A 38 -9.03 2.27 0.75
C GLY A 38 -8.12 1.11 1.10
N SER A 39 -7.38 0.61 0.11
CA SER A 39 -6.64 -0.66 0.18
C SER A 39 -5.50 -0.66 1.20
N SER A 40 -5.56 -1.55 2.17
CA SER A 40 -4.45 -1.79 3.09
C SER A 40 -3.23 -2.45 2.41
N SER A 41 -3.41 -3.08 1.24
CA SER A 41 -2.30 -3.57 0.41
C SER A 41 -1.34 -2.45 0.01
N MET A 42 -1.83 -1.22 -0.12
CA MET A 42 -1.04 -0.05 -0.50
C MET A 42 -0.49 0.72 0.71
N ALA A 43 -0.79 0.33 1.95
CA ALA A 43 -0.41 1.09 3.14
C ALA A 43 1.11 1.36 3.23
N PRO A 44 2.03 0.40 3.01
CA PRO A 44 3.46 0.66 3.10
C PRO A 44 3.95 1.71 2.09
N VAL A 45 3.53 1.60 0.83
CA VAL A 45 3.93 2.55 -0.21
C VAL A 45 3.30 3.92 -0.01
N LEU A 46 2.03 3.98 0.43
CA LEU A 46 1.36 5.25 0.72
C LEU A 46 2.04 5.99 1.89
N THR A 47 2.36 5.29 2.98
CA THR A 47 3.10 5.87 4.10
C THR A 47 4.43 6.47 3.61
N ALA A 48 5.21 5.72 2.84
CA ALA A 48 6.48 6.20 2.32
C ALA A 48 6.34 7.41 1.37
N LEU A 49 5.29 7.43 0.53
CA LEU A 49 5.01 8.54 -0.40
C LEU A 49 4.54 9.79 0.36
N THR A 50 3.62 9.64 1.30
CA THR A 50 3.09 10.76 2.10
C THR A 50 4.16 11.35 3.00
N ASP A 51 5.01 10.54 3.63
CA ASP A 51 6.15 11.00 4.42
C ASP A 51 7.16 11.77 3.57
N ALA A 52 7.47 11.27 2.37
CA ALA A 52 8.39 11.94 1.46
C ALA A 52 7.80 13.29 0.97
N TYR A 53 6.50 13.32 0.69
CA TYR A 53 5.82 14.53 0.27
C TYR A 53 5.72 15.57 1.40
N THR A 54 5.37 15.15 2.62
CA THR A 54 5.28 16.04 3.78
C THR A 54 6.64 16.65 4.15
N ARG A 55 7.75 15.90 3.98
CA ARG A 55 9.10 16.48 4.16
C ARG A 55 9.38 17.65 3.19
N GLN A 56 8.82 17.60 1.99
CA GLN A 56 8.96 18.65 0.97
C GLN A 56 7.92 19.77 1.16
N TYR A 57 6.74 19.43 1.67
CA TYR A 57 5.61 20.34 1.88
C TYR A 57 5.05 20.21 3.31
N PRO A 58 5.74 20.78 4.32
CA PRO A 58 5.41 20.56 5.74
C PRO A 58 4.01 21.04 6.17
N ASN A 59 3.38 21.89 5.38
CA ASN A 59 2.02 22.35 5.60
C ASN A 59 0.93 21.40 5.08
N ILE A 60 1.33 20.29 4.45
CA ILE A 60 0.40 19.22 4.00
C ILE A 60 0.51 18.05 4.97
N VAL A 61 -0.63 17.67 5.52
CA VAL A 61 -0.80 16.51 6.41
C VAL A 61 -1.68 15.50 5.74
N PHE A 62 -1.41 14.22 5.93
CA PHE A 62 -2.23 13.13 5.39
C PHE A 62 -2.94 12.37 6.50
N ASP A 63 -4.23 12.09 6.29
CA ASP A 63 -5.03 11.17 7.09
C ASP A 63 -5.23 9.89 6.27
N LEU A 64 -4.45 8.85 6.60
CA LEU A 64 -4.51 7.55 5.92
C LEU A 64 -5.49 6.62 6.62
N ARG A 65 -6.49 6.12 5.90
CA ARG A 65 -7.53 5.23 6.45
C ARG A 65 -7.63 3.95 5.62
N GLY A 66 -7.74 2.81 6.31
CA GLY A 66 -8.03 1.53 5.69
C GLY A 66 -9.50 1.40 5.24
N GLY A 67 -9.99 0.17 5.16
CA GLY A 67 -11.38 -0.15 4.86
C GLY A 67 -11.56 -0.94 3.55
N GLY A 68 -10.44 -1.29 2.87
CA GLY A 68 -10.47 -2.07 1.64
C GLY A 68 -10.82 -1.24 0.39
N SER A 69 -10.52 -1.81 -0.76
CA SER A 69 -10.69 -1.12 -2.05
C SER A 69 -12.15 -0.85 -2.37
N THR A 70 -13.05 -1.81 -2.13
CA THR A 70 -14.48 -1.69 -2.45
C THR A 70 -15.15 -0.57 -1.67
N LEU A 71 -14.94 -0.53 -0.33
CA LEU A 71 -15.50 0.53 0.50
C LEU A 71 -14.86 1.89 0.20
N GLY A 72 -13.55 1.91 -0.12
CA GLY A 72 -12.86 3.11 -0.57
C GLY A 72 -13.50 3.69 -1.83
N GLU A 73 -13.68 2.87 -2.86
CA GLU A 73 -14.31 3.33 -4.11
C GLU A 73 -15.77 3.78 -3.92
N ALA A 74 -16.54 3.09 -3.08
CA ALA A 74 -17.89 3.56 -2.73
C ALA A 74 -17.86 4.90 -1.99
N ALA A 75 -16.89 5.10 -1.12
CA ALA A 75 -16.74 6.33 -0.35
C ALA A 75 -16.31 7.53 -1.20
N ILE A 76 -15.41 7.34 -2.20
CA ILE A 76 -15.01 8.42 -3.10
C ILE A 76 -16.15 8.81 -4.06
N ARG A 77 -16.97 7.85 -4.54
CA ARG A 77 -18.19 8.16 -5.31
C ARG A 77 -19.12 9.07 -4.51
N ALA A 78 -19.22 8.83 -3.20
CA ALA A 78 -20.00 9.67 -2.27
C ALA A 78 -19.31 10.98 -1.86
N GLY A 79 -18.11 11.28 -2.37
CA GLY A 79 -17.37 12.51 -2.07
C GLY A 79 -16.84 12.62 -0.63
N ARG A 80 -16.59 11.48 0.05
CA ARG A 80 -16.18 11.45 1.47
C ARG A 80 -14.67 11.59 1.69
N TYR A 81 -13.86 11.40 0.65
CA TYR A 81 -12.39 11.46 0.72
C TYR A 81 -11.83 12.27 -0.45
N ASP A 82 -10.63 12.79 -0.30
CA ASP A 82 -9.93 13.51 -1.36
C ASP A 82 -9.34 12.54 -2.38
N LEU A 83 -8.85 11.39 -1.90
CA LEU A 83 -8.22 10.32 -2.66
C LEU A 83 -8.64 8.95 -2.13
N VAL A 84 -8.66 7.97 -3.00
CA VAL A 84 -8.76 6.56 -2.62
C VAL A 84 -7.64 5.76 -3.26
N ALA A 85 -7.05 4.87 -2.48
CA ALA A 85 -6.14 3.84 -2.93
C ALA A 85 -6.92 2.57 -3.23
N SER A 86 -6.83 2.04 -4.45
CA SER A 86 -7.56 0.85 -4.88
C SER A 86 -6.66 -0.10 -5.66
N THR A 87 -6.89 -1.39 -5.46
CA THR A 87 -6.26 -2.48 -6.22
C THR A 87 -7.27 -3.24 -7.07
N LEU A 88 -8.49 -2.73 -7.19
CA LEU A 88 -9.50 -3.33 -8.05
C LEU A 88 -9.20 -3.08 -9.53
N PHE A 89 -9.46 -4.08 -10.34
CA PHE A 89 -9.53 -3.85 -11.77
C PHE A 89 -10.73 -2.94 -12.08
N PRO A 90 -10.57 -1.98 -13.00
CA PRO A 90 -11.67 -1.10 -13.38
C PRO A 90 -12.82 -1.91 -14.01
N PRO A 91 -14.03 -1.35 -14.04
CA PRO A 91 -15.13 -1.92 -14.81
C PRO A 91 -14.71 -2.15 -16.26
N ASP A 92 -15.09 -3.30 -16.79
CA ASP A 92 -14.76 -3.71 -18.15
C ASP A 92 -15.91 -4.59 -18.68
N PRO A 93 -16.70 -4.10 -19.64
CA PRO A 93 -17.81 -4.83 -20.22
C PRO A 93 -17.41 -6.16 -20.85
N ASP A 94 -16.21 -6.24 -21.43
CA ASP A 94 -15.70 -7.43 -22.11
C ASP A 94 -15.39 -8.57 -21.13
N THR A 95 -15.08 -8.22 -19.87
CA THR A 95 -14.85 -9.20 -18.78
C THR A 95 -16.06 -9.37 -17.86
N GLY A 96 -17.18 -8.72 -18.17
CA GLY A 96 -18.41 -8.79 -17.37
C GLY A 96 -18.38 -7.96 -16.08
N ARG A 97 -17.33 -7.16 -15.84
CA ARG A 97 -17.26 -6.22 -14.69
C ARG A 97 -18.10 -4.99 -14.95
N SER A 98 -19.31 -5.00 -14.43
CA SER A 98 -20.22 -3.86 -14.55
C SER A 98 -19.76 -2.66 -13.75
N ALA A 99 -19.93 -1.45 -14.31
CA ALA A 99 -19.67 -0.21 -13.61
C ALA A 99 -20.78 0.05 -12.58
N PRO A 100 -20.46 0.26 -11.30
CA PRO A 100 -21.44 0.75 -10.33
C PRO A 100 -21.91 2.17 -10.70
N PRO A 101 -23.12 2.59 -10.27
CA PRO A 101 -23.57 3.97 -10.46
C PRO A 101 -22.58 4.99 -9.91
N GLY A 102 -22.27 6.02 -10.69
CA GLY A 102 -21.31 7.07 -10.34
C GLY A 102 -19.86 6.74 -10.63
N ASP A 103 -19.56 5.57 -11.23
CA ASP A 103 -18.19 5.17 -11.60
C ASP A 103 -17.63 6.03 -12.75
N GLU A 104 -18.50 6.54 -13.60
CA GLU A 104 -18.16 7.49 -14.68
C GLU A 104 -17.53 8.80 -14.18
N ALA A 105 -17.77 9.15 -12.91
CA ALA A 105 -17.15 10.30 -12.28
C ALA A 105 -15.75 10.01 -11.70
N LEU A 106 -15.30 8.75 -11.69
CA LEU A 106 -14.02 8.38 -11.12
C LEU A 106 -12.88 8.50 -12.13
N VAL A 107 -11.80 9.15 -11.71
CA VAL A 107 -10.54 9.17 -12.44
C VAL A 107 -9.53 8.28 -11.72
N ARG A 108 -9.13 7.20 -12.38
CA ARG A 108 -8.16 6.22 -11.88
C ARG A 108 -6.79 6.54 -12.43
N THR A 109 -5.87 6.94 -11.57
CA THR A 109 -4.47 7.18 -11.92
C THR A 109 -3.64 5.97 -11.55
N PRO A 110 -3.11 5.20 -12.51
CA PRO A 110 -2.24 4.06 -12.22
C PRO A 110 -0.92 4.57 -11.64
N ILE A 111 -0.42 3.89 -10.60
CA ILE A 111 0.86 4.24 -9.96
C ILE A 111 1.85 3.07 -9.93
N GLY A 112 1.40 1.86 -10.23
CA GLY A 112 2.23 0.65 -10.24
C GLY A 112 1.40 -0.62 -10.40
N ILE A 113 2.08 -1.76 -10.30
CA ILE A 113 1.49 -3.09 -10.31
C ILE A 113 1.97 -3.82 -9.05
N ASP A 114 1.05 -4.47 -8.36
CA ASP A 114 1.32 -5.30 -7.18
C ASP A 114 1.33 -6.78 -7.53
N GLY A 115 2.07 -7.57 -6.75
CA GLY A 115 2.01 -9.03 -6.72
C GLY A 115 1.45 -9.51 -5.39
N LEU A 116 0.57 -10.49 -5.40
CA LEU A 116 0.03 -11.08 -4.18
C LEU A 116 0.94 -12.22 -3.71
N ALA A 117 1.70 -12.00 -2.65
CA ALA A 117 2.60 -12.99 -2.06
C ALA A 117 1.82 -14.01 -1.23
N ILE A 118 2.12 -15.29 -1.38
CA ILE A 118 1.65 -16.37 -0.50
C ILE A 118 2.66 -16.53 0.61
N ILE A 119 2.21 -16.49 1.86
CA ILE A 119 3.07 -16.50 3.04
C ILE A 119 2.69 -17.61 4.02
N VAL A 120 3.71 -18.18 4.63
CA VAL A 120 3.62 -19.15 5.72
C VAL A 120 4.57 -18.75 6.86
N HIS A 121 4.43 -19.40 7.99
CA HIS A 121 5.41 -19.25 9.08
C HIS A 121 6.81 -19.72 8.64
N PRO A 122 7.92 -19.11 9.11
CA PRO A 122 9.27 -19.50 8.69
C PRO A 122 9.64 -20.95 8.96
N SER A 123 9.04 -21.59 9.97
CA SER A 123 9.27 -23.02 10.29
C SER A 123 8.49 -24.00 9.40
N ASN A 124 7.68 -23.53 8.47
CA ASN A 124 6.96 -24.41 7.55
C ASN A 124 7.93 -24.93 6.47
N ASP A 125 7.96 -26.24 6.21
CA ASP A 125 8.92 -26.87 5.27
C ASP A 125 8.49 -26.72 3.80
N VAL A 126 7.26 -26.34 3.51
CA VAL A 126 6.78 -26.12 2.13
C VAL A 126 7.40 -24.85 1.56
N ASP A 127 8.07 -24.95 0.41
CA ASP A 127 8.74 -23.82 -0.25
C ASP A 127 8.00 -23.31 -1.48
N ALA A 128 7.17 -24.17 -2.11
CA ALA A 128 6.50 -23.86 -3.35
C ALA A 128 5.11 -24.49 -3.41
N LEU A 129 4.20 -23.82 -4.12
CA LEU A 129 2.86 -24.33 -4.41
C LEU A 129 2.49 -24.07 -5.88
N SER A 130 1.65 -24.95 -6.44
CA SER A 130 0.92 -24.62 -7.66
C SER A 130 -0.38 -23.87 -7.33
N LEU A 131 -1.00 -23.24 -8.33
CA LEU A 131 -2.33 -22.64 -8.19
C LEU A 131 -3.39 -23.67 -7.80
N VAL A 132 -3.27 -24.90 -8.29
CA VAL A 132 -4.18 -26.02 -7.95
C VAL A 132 -4.05 -26.35 -6.47
N GLN A 133 -2.83 -26.58 -5.98
CA GLN A 133 -2.59 -26.85 -4.56
C GLN A 133 -3.09 -25.72 -3.67
N LEU A 134 -2.86 -24.47 -4.08
CA LEU A 134 -3.32 -23.29 -3.34
C LEU A 134 -4.86 -23.24 -3.27
N ARG A 135 -5.55 -23.57 -4.36
CA ARG A 135 -7.02 -23.72 -4.38
C ARG A 135 -7.48 -24.85 -3.46
N ASP A 136 -6.86 -26.03 -3.54
CA ASP A 136 -7.23 -27.18 -2.71
C ASP A 136 -7.04 -26.88 -1.21
N ILE A 137 -6.01 -26.14 -0.86
CA ILE A 137 -5.80 -25.65 0.50
C ILE A 137 -6.96 -24.72 0.91
N PHE A 138 -7.20 -23.66 0.15
CA PHE A 138 -8.17 -22.64 0.55
C PHE A 138 -9.63 -23.06 0.40
N SER A 139 -9.94 -24.07 -0.41
CA SER A 139 -11.26 -24.72 -0.43
C SER A 139 -11.49 -25.64 0.78
N GLY A 140 -10.43 -26.03 1.49
CA GLY A 140 -10.47 -26.99 2.58
C GLY A 140 -10.41 -28.45 2.13
N SER A 141 -10.02 -28.71 0.87
CA SER A 141 -9.78 -30.07 0.34
C SER A 141 -8.46 -30.65 0.86
N VAL A 142 -7.47 -29.81 1.12
CA VAL A 142 -6.20 -30.13 1.79
C VAL A 142 -6.17 -29.50 3.17
N LEU A 143 -6.16 -30.35 4.21
CA LEU A 143 -6.23 -29.92 5.61
C LEU A 143 -4.94 -30.19 6.40
N ASN A 144 -3.94 -30.81 5.76
CA ASN A 144 -2.71 -31.19 6.45
C ASN A 144 -1.49 -30.93 5.54
N TRP A 145 -0.47 -30.26 6.11
CA TRP A 145 0.76 -29.92 5.43
C TRP A 145 1.50 -31.12 4.86
N GLN A 146 1.37 -32.31 5.48
CA GLN A 146 1.98 -33.55 4.98
C GLN A 146 1.55 -33.89 3.55
N ALA A 147 0.34 -33.55 3.14
CA ALA A 147 -0.13 -33.76 1.76
C ALA A 147 0.62 -32.91 0.72
N LEU A 148 1.35 -31.90 1.19
CA LEU A 148 2.13 -30.97 0.38
C LEU A 148 3.64 -31.15 0.55
N GLY A 149 4.06 -32.21 1.25
CA GLY A 149 5.48 -32.50 1.49
C GLY A 149 6.09 -31.81 2.74
N GLY A 150 5.27 -31.12 3.52
CA GLY A 150 5.69 -30.57 4.80
C GLY A 150 5.52 -31.57 5.96
N ASP A 151 5.83 -31.12 7.16
CA ASP A 151 5.59 -31.86 8.40
C ASP A 151 4.09 -32.13 8.63
N ALA A 152 3.79 -33.19 9.36
CA ALA A 152 2.40 -33.53 9.73
C ALA A 152 1.82 -32.43 10.64
N GLY A 153 0.79 -31.74 10.19
CA GLY A 153 0.14 -30.66 10.92
C GLY A 153 -1.06 -30.10 10.18
N GLU A 154 -2.01 -29.56 10.94
CA GLU A 154 -3.20 -28.92 10.40
C GLU A 154 -2.82 -27.66 9.59
N VAL A 155 -3.58 -27.36 8.54
CA VAL A 155 -3.46 -26.10 7.80
C VAL A 155 -4.48 -25.10 8.34
N VAL A 156 -4.00 -23.95 8.82
CA VAL A 156 -4.84 -22.83 9.25
C VAL A 156 -4.90 -21.78 8.16
N LEU A 157 -6.08 -21.57 7.59
CA LEU A 157 -6.31 -20.65 6.50
C LEU A 157 -6.47 -19.22 7.01
N VAL A 158 -5.75 -18.28 6.42
CA VAL A 158 -5.88 -16.85 6.74
C VAL A 158 -6.29 -16.09 5.47
N SER A 159 -7.49 -15.53 5.50
CA SER A 159 -8.07 -14.77 4.40
C SER A 159 -8.28 -13.31 4.81
N ARG A 160 -8.80 -12.53 3.89
CA ARG A 160 -9.07 -11.12 4.08
C ARG A 160 -10.58 -10.87 4.15
N GLU A 161 -10.95 -9.70 4.66
CA GLU A 161 -12.32 -9.19 4.73
C GLU A 161 -12.96 -9.05 3.35
N ASP A 162 -14.30 -9.07 3.30
CA ASP A 162 -15.06 -8.77 2.11
C ASP A 162 -14.77 -7.33 1.64
N GLY A 163 -14.54 -7.18 0.34
CA GLY A 163 -14.18 -5.87 -0.24
C GLY A 163 -12.68 -5.55 -0.24
N SER A 164 -11.83 -6.45 0.29
CA SER A 164 -10.40 -6.40 0.07
C SER A 164 -10.08 -6.70 -1.40
N GLY A 165 -9.34 -5.80 -2.07
CA GLY A 165 -8.90 -6.05 -3.45
C GLY A 165 -8.01 -7.28 -3.57
N ALA A 166 -7.17 -7.57 -2.58
CA ALA A 166 -6.35 -8.78 -2.52
C ALA A 166 -7.22 -10.05 -2.45
N ARG A 167 -8.32 -10.02 -1.66
CA ARG A 167 -9.25 -11.15 -1.60
C ARG A 167 -9.99 -11.33 -2.93
N ILE A 168 -10.47 -10.26 -3.53
CA ILE A 168 -11.16 -10.32 -4.83
C ILE A 168 -10.24 -10.92 -5.90
N LEU A 169 -8.98 -10.46 -5.98
CA LEU A 169 -7.99 -11.05 -6.88
C LEU A 169 -7.77 -12.54 -6.60
N PHE A 170 -7.61 -12.90 -5.32
CA PHE A 170 -7.39 -14.29 -4.91
C PHE A 170 -8.57 -15.19 -5.30
N GLU A 171 -9.80 -14.74 -5.03
CA GLU A 171 -11.01 -15.47 -5.40
C GLU A 171 -11.14 -15.61 -6.93
N GLU A 172 -10.88 -14.54 -7.70
CA GLU A 172 -10.94 -14.59 -9.16
C GLU A 172 -9.86 -15.48 -9.80
N ARG A 173 -8.63 -15.44 -9.28
CA ARG A 173 -7.47 -16.08 -9.95
C ARG A 173 -7.12 -17.46 -9.40
N VAL A 174 -7.39 -17.70 -8.12
CA VAL A 174 -7.07 -18.97 -7.44
C VAL A 174 -8.31 -19.82 -7.30
N MET A 175 -9.38 -19.27 -6.71
CA MET A 175 -10.57 -20.07 -6.39
C MET A 175 -11.46 -20.34 -7.61
N GLY A 176 -11.59 -19.36 -8.52
CA GLY A 176 -12.48 -19.50 -9.68
C GLY A 176 -13.93 -19.62 -9.25
N GLU A 177 -14.56 -20.76 -9.50
CA GLU A 177 -15.95 -21.04 -9.09
C GLU A 177 -16.05 -21.58 -7.65
N GLU A 178 -14.95 -22.01 -7.07
CA GLU A 178 -14.91 -22.49 -5.70
C GLU A 178 -14.92 -21.34 -4.70
N ARG A 179 -15.20 -21.63 -3.45
CA ARG A 179 -15.21 -20.67 -2.36
C ARG A 179 -14.08 -20.94 -1.37
N VAL A 180 -13.56 -19.88 -0.79
CA VAL A 180 -12.70 -20.01 0.38
C VAL A 180 -13.49 -20.67 1.50
N SER A 181 -12.89 -21.67 2.16
CA SER A 181 -13.49 -22.40 3.26
C SER A 181 -13.97 -21.45 4.37
N LEU A 182 -15.11 -21.79 4.96
CA LEU A 182 -15.67 -21.02 6.09
C LEU A 182 -14.83 -21.15 7.37
N THR A 183 -13.86 -22.06 7.41
CA THR A 183 -12.90 -22.18 8.51
C THR A 183 -11.77 -21.15 8.45
N ALA A 184 -11.66 -20.41 7.34
CA ALA A 184 -10.63 -19.40 7.20
C ALA A 184 -10.79 -18.26 8.20
N VAL A 185 -9.70 -17.94 8.89
CA VAL A 185 -9.62 -16.78 9.77
C VAL A 185 -9.59 -15.53 8.90
N VAL A 186 -10.51 -14.60 9.13
CA VAL A 186 -10.62 -13.36 8.33
C VAL A 186 -9.91 -12.22 9.02
N MET A 187 -8.95 -11.61 8.33
CA MET A 187 -8.15 -10.49 8.82
C MET A 187 -8.56 -9.18 8.16
N PRO A 188 -8.68 -8.08 8.94
CA PRO A 188 -9.14 -6.78 8.43
C PRO A 188 -8.09 -6.05 7.60
N THR A 189 -6.79 -6.29 7.79
CA THR A 189 -5.73 -5.65 7.03
C THR A 189 -4.67 -6.64 6.54
N SER A 190 -3.85 -6.23 5.57
CA SER A 190 -2.70 -7.04 5.13
C SER A 190 -1.66 -7.22 6.23
N GLN A 191 -1.48 -6.23 7.12
CA GLN A 191 -0.56 -6.35 8.25
C GLN A 191 -1.05 -7.40 9.24
N ASP A 192 -2.34 -7.45 9.55
CA ASP A 192 -2.91 -8.46 10.45
C ASP A 192 -2.71 -9.88 9.91
N VAL A 193 -2.73 -10.08 8.58
CA VAL A 193 -2.37 -11.38 7.97
C VAL A 193 -0.91 -11.73 8.24
N VAL A 194 0.01 -10.79 8.04
CA VAL A 194 1.45 -11.02 8.33
C VAL A 194 1.64 -11.37 9.81
N ASP A 195 1.06 -10.59 10.71
CA ASP A 195 1.21 -10.77 12.16
C ASP A 195 0.63 -12.12 12.62
N TYR A 196 -0.52 -12.51 12.06
CA TYR A 196 -1.13 -13.80 12.39
C TYR A 196 -0.29 -14.98 11.89
N VAL A 197 0.19 -14.92 10.64
CA VAL A 197 1.02 -15.98 10.06
C VAL A 197 2.38 -16.07 10.79
N ALA A 198 2.96 -14.94 11.16
CA ALA A 198 4.19 -14.88 11.95
C ALA A 198 4.07 -15.53 13.34
N GLY A 199 2.87 -15.48 13.93
CA GLY A 199 2.59 -16.07 15.26
C GLY A 199 2.02 -17.47 15.21
N ASN A 200 1.78 -18.07 14.05
CA ASN A 200 1.12 -19.37 13.91
C ASN A 200 1.83 -20.30 12.91
N PRO A 201 2.59 -21.30 13.37
CA PRO A 201 3.31 -22.26 12.51
C PRO A 201 2.44 -23.04 11.50
N ALA A 202 1.14 -23.18 11.78
CA ALA A 202 0.20 -23.89 10.92
C ALA A 202 -0.42 -23.00 9.82
N ALA A 203 -0.21 -21.68 9.88
CA ALA A 203 -0.94 -20.73 9.06
C ALA A 203 -0.38 -20.57 7.64
N ILE A 204 -1.30 -20.37 6.70
CA ILE A 204 -1.03 -19.88 5.34
C ILE A 204 -1.92 -18.68 5.06
N GLY A 205 -1.37 -17.64 4.45
CA GLY A 205 -2.12 -16.44 4.06
C GLY A 205 -1.61 -15.85 2.76
N TYR A 206 -2.26 -14.79 2.31
CA TYR A 206 -1.86 -14.02 1.14
C TYR A 206 -1.89 -12.52 1.44
N VAL A 207 -0.89 -11.81 0.95
CA VAL A 207 -0.72 -10.36 1.16
C VAL A 207 -0.11 -9.70 -0.07
N SER A 208 -0.30 -8.39 -0.19
CA SER A 208 0.48 -7.59 -1.13
C SER A 208 1.99 -7.77 -0.89
N ARG A 209 2.76 -7.91 -1.97
CA ARG A 209 4.24 -7.97 -1.88
C ARG A 209 4.85 -6.81 -1.12
N ALA A 210 4.18 -5.66 -1.03
CA ALA A 210 4.65 -4.51 -0.27
C ALA A 210 4.91 -4.81 1.21
N HIS A 211 4.16 -5.74 1.80
CA HIS A 211 4.30 -6.16 3.19
C HIS A 211 5.43 -7.19 3.39
N THR A 212 5.96 -7.74 2.31
CA THR A 212 7.02 -8.77 2.34
C THR A 212 8.22 -8.42 1.46
N ALA A 213 8.28 -7.20 0.91
CA ALA A 213 9.28 -6.81 -0.10
C ALA A 213 10.74 -7.02 0.34
N ALA A 214 11.04 -6.94 1.63
CA ALA A 214 12.36 -7.20 2.18
C ALA A 214 12.68 -8.71 2.30
N TRP A 215 11.68 -9.58 2.16
CA TRP A 215 11.79 -11.04 2.44
C TRP A 215 11.43 -11.89 1.21
N ILE A 216 11.31 -11.31 0.04
CA ILE A 216 11.07 -12.05 -1.21
C ILE A 216 12.42 -12.53 -1.75
N PRO A 217 12.65 -13.85 -1.89
CA PRO A 217 13.86 -14.36 -2.51
C PRO A 217 14.01 -13.84 -3.95
N GLY A 218 15.26 -13.49 -4.32
CA GLY A 218 15.54 -12.96 -5.66
C GLY A 218 15.20 -11.47 -5.86
N GLU A 219 14.62 -10.80 -4.88
CA GLU A 219 14.45 -9.34 -4.94
C GLU A 219 15.78 -8.62 -4.67
N ALA A 220 16.09 -7.57 -5.44
CA ALA A 220 17.37 -6.87 -5.37
C ALA A 220 17.70 -6.25 -3.99
N VAL A 221 16.67 -5.96 -3.19
CA VAL A 221 16.82 -5.37 -1.84
C VAL A 221 16.88 -6.42 -0.73
N THR A 222 16.63 -7.70 -1.05
CA THR A 222 16.59 -8.79 -0.07
C THR A 222 17.99 -9.33 0.18
N THR A 223 18.41 -9.33 1.43
CA THR A 223 19.69 -9.90 1.88
C THR A 223 19.48 -11.26 2.55
N THR A 224 20.54 -12.09 2.61
CA THR A 224 20.49 -13.36 3.34
C THR A 224 20.12 -13.16 4.82
N ALA A 225 20.61 -12.09 5.44
CA ALA A 225 20.26 -11.76 6.83
C ALA A 225 18.77 -11.41 6.96
N ALA A 226 18.22 -10.61 6.03
CA ALA A 226 16.80 -10.27 6.05
C ALA A 226 15.89 -11.50 5.87
N LEU A 227 16.31 -12.48 5.07
CA LEU A 227 15.58 -13.75 4.92
C LEU A 227 15.64 -14.60 6.20
N ALA A 228 16.79 -14.63 6.86
CA ALA A 228 16.97 -15.41 8.09
C ALA A 228 16.16 -14.84 9.28
N GLU A 229 15.91 -13.52 9.28
CA GLU A 229 15.17 -12.81 10.33
C GLU A 229 13.70 -12.51 9.91
N ALA A 230 13.28 -13.02 8.75
CA ALA A 230 11.94 -12.76 8.23
C ALA A 230 10.87 -13.36 9.16
N PRO A 231 9.86 -12.59 9.57
CA PRO A 231 8.77 -13.08 10.40
C PRO A 231 7.85 -14.06 9.67
N VAL A 232 7.87 -14.03 8.34
CA VAL A 232 7.12 -14.93 7.47
C VAL A 232 8.00 -15.39 6.30
N LYS A 233 7.73 -16.58 5.79
CA LYS A 233 8.33 -17.12 4.57
C LYS A 233 7.40 -16.88 3.40
N VAL A 234 7.92 -16.32 2.29
CA VAL A 234 7.20 -16.17 1.03
C VAL A 234 7.41 -17.43 0.21
N LEU A 235 6.30 -18.03 -0.24
CA LEU A 235 6.33 -19.22 -1.09
C LEU A 235 6.50 -18.88 -2.56
N GLU A 236 7.16 -19.76 -3.27
CA GLU A 236 7.16 -19.79 -4.73
C GLU A 236 5.78 -20.26 -5.24
N LEU A 237 5.24 -19.56 -6.23
CA LEU A 237 3.97 -19.93 -6.85
C LEU A 237 4.20 -20.19 -8.34
N GLU A 238 3.84 -21.39 -8.82
CA GLU A 238 4.06 -21.81 -10.22
C GLU A 238 5.53 -21.59 -10.68
N GLY A 239 6.50 -21.90 -9.80
CA GLY A 239 7.91 -21.73 -10.09
C GLY A 239 8.40 -20.27 -10.10
N ARG A 240 7.69 -19.35 -9.45
CA ARG A 240 8.05 -17.92 -9.42
C ARG A 240 7.73 -17.26 -8.09
N TRP A 241 8.62 -16.38 -7.66
CA TRP A 241 8.33 -15.43 -6.57
C TRP A 241 7.71 -14.14 -7.11
N PRO A 242 6.94 -13.40 -6.28
CA PRO A 242 6.38 -12.10 -6.63
C PRO A 242 7.45 -10.99 -6.59
N THR A 243 8.57 -11.18 -7.27
CA THR A 243 9.59 -10.14 -7.39
C THR A 243 9.07 -8.98 -8.22
N ARG A 244 9.67 -7.81 -8.06
CA ARG A 244 9.32 -6.65 -8.88
C ARG A 244 9.45 -6.95 -10.39
N GLU A 245 10.47 -7.70 -10.76
CA GLU A 245 10.73 -8.09 -12.15
C GLU A 245 9.65 -9.01 -12.70
N THR A 246 9.31 -10.10 -11.99
CA THR A 246 8.29 -11.07 -12.43
C THR A 246 6.90 -10.47 -12.48
N VAL A 247 6.59 -9.54 -11.56
CA VAL A 247 5.34 -8.77 -11.53
C VAL A 247 5.29 -7.78 -12.70
N ALA A 248 6.35 -7.00 -12.93
CA ALA A 248 6.42 -6.06 -14.05
C ALA A 248 6.30 -6.75 -15.42
N ALA A 249 6.96 -7.92 -15.55
CA ALA A 249 6.92 -8.73 -16.77
C ALA A 249 5.62 -9.56 -16.92
N GLN A 250 4.66 -9.44 -15.96
CA GLN A 250 3.43 -10.24 -15.90
C GLN A 250 3.69 -11.77 -15.97
N GLN A 251 4.83 -12.20 -15.44
CA GLN A 251 5.21 -13.60 -15.33
C GLN A 251 4.74 -14.25 -14.04
N TYR A 252 4.34 -13.45 -13.05
CA TYR A 252 3.71 -13.89 -11.81
C TYR A 252 2.19 -13.81 -11.95
N GLY A 253 1.49 -14.91 -11.68
CA GLY A 253 0.05 -15.04 -12.01
C GLY A 253 -0.90 -14.19 -11.16
N LEU A 254 -0.51 -13.83 -9.94
CA LEU A 254 -1.34 -13.07 -9.01
C LEU A 254 -0.93 -11.60 -8.96
N THR A 255 -1.27 -10.85 -10.02
CA THR A 255 -0.97 -9.42 -10.13
C THR A 255 -2.23 -8.57 -10.13
N GLN A 256 -2.16 -7.39 -9.54
CA GLN A 256 -3.24 -6.40 -9.47
C GLN A 256 -2.71 -4.99 -9.73
N PRO A 257 -3.55 -4.11 -10.31
CA PRO A 257 -3.17 -2.72 -10.50
C PRO A 257 -3.16 -1.96 -9.18
N LEU A 258 -2.40 -0.86 -9.15
CA LEU A 258 -2.42 0.11 -8.05
C LEU A 258 -2.92 1.43 -8.57
N TYR A 259 -4.04 1.91 -8.05
CA TYR A 259 -4.64 3.18 -8.44
C TYR A 259 -4.72 4.17 -7.28
N LEU A 260 -4.45 5.44 -7.58
CA LEU A 260 -4.99 6.57 -6.84
C LEU A 260 -6.23 7.07 -7.58
N ILE A 261 -7.36 7.13 -6.88
CA ILE A 261 -8.65 7.46 -7.46
C ILE A 261 -9.16 8.78 -6.90
N THR A 262 -9.64 9.63 -7.80
CA THR A 262 -10.33 10.88 -7.46
C THR A 262 -11.74 10.89 -8.05
N ARG A 263 -12.64 11.69 -7.46
CA ARG A 263 -13.93 12.02 -8.06
C ARG A 263 -13.73 13.23 -8.98
N GLY A 264 -13.80 13.00 -10.29
CA GLY A 264 -13.46 13.98 -11.29
C GLY A 264 -11.95 14.19 -11.46
N ALA A 265 -11.58 15.09 -12.34
CA ALA A 265 -10.18 15.40 -12.63
C ALA A 265 -9.46 15.91 -11.36
N PRO A 266 -8.28 15.37 -11.04
CA PRO A 266 -7.53 15.82 -9.87
C PRO A 266 -7.16 17.30 -10.00
N ALA A 267 -7.33 18.07 -8.91
CA ALA A 267 -7.07 19.50 -8.87
C ALA A 267 -6.33 19.91 -7.59
N GLY A 268 -5.77 21.11 -7.57
CA GLY A 268 -5.16 21.70 -6.39
C GLY A 268 -4.07 20.82 -5.75
N ARG A 269 -4.15 20.63 -4.44
CA ARG A 269 -3.18 19.84 -3.66
C ARG A 269 -3.21 18.35 -3.98
N VAL A 270 -4.39 17.82 -4.28
CA VAL A 270 -4.56 16.42 -4.70
C VAL A 270 -3.77 16.16 -5.99
N ARG A 271 -3.91 17.05 -6.98
CA ARG A 271 -3.16 16.95 -8.23
C ARG A 271 -1.63 17.03 -7.99
N GLN A 272 -1.19 17.99 -7.17
CA GLN A 272 0.24 18.13 -6.85
C GLN A 272 0.81 16.85 -6.20
N PHE A 273 0.05 16.21 -5.30
CA PHE A 273 0.47 14.92 -4.72
C PHE A 273 0.52 13.81 -5.77
N ILE A 274 -0.49 13.69 -6.64
CA ILE A 274 -0.49 12.69 -7.72
C ILE A 274 0.70 12.94 -8.68
N ASP A 275 0.95 14.20 -9.07
CA ASP A 275 2.08 14.56 -9.93
C ASP A 275 3.43 14.19 -9.25
N PHE A 276 3.55 14.37 -7.93
CA PHE A 276 4.71 13.89 -7.17
C PHE A 276 4.83 12.36 -7.21
N VAL A 277 3.75 11.61 -6.98
CA VAL A 277 3.76 10.14 -7.04
C VAL A 277 4.20 9.64 -8.42
N LEU A 278 3.78 10.32 -9.49
CA LEU A 278 4.15 9.99 -10.87
C LEU A 278 5.54 10.51 -11.29
N SER A 279 6.16 11.36 -10.49
CA SER A 279 7.52 11.86 -10.75
C SER A 279 8.57 10.75 -10.60
N PRO A 280 9.80 10.93 -11.14
CA PRO A 280 10.89 9.98 -10.92
C PRO A 280 11.17 9.69 -9.44
N ALA A 281 11.05 10.70 -8.57
CA ALA A 281 11.24 10.56 -7.13
C ALA A 281 10.13 9.72 -6.49
N GLY A 282 8.87 9.96 -6.84
CA GLY A 282 7.73 9.17 -6.37
C GLY A 282 7.79 7.74 -6.88
N GLN A 283 8.09 7.53 -8.17
CA GLN A 283 8.21 6.20 -8.75
C GLN A 283 9.41 5.41 -8.19
N ALA A 284 10.50 6.07 -7.79
CA ALA A 284 11.58 5.42 -7.05
C ALA A 284 11.12 4.90 -5.67
N ILE A 285 10.17 5.59 -5.02
CA ILE A 285 9.55 5.10 -3.79
C ILE A 285 8.63 3.92 -4.10
N VAL A 286 7.78 4.02 -5.13
CA VAL A 286 6.92 2.90 -5.56
C VAL A 286 7.75 1.65 -5.84
N ALA A 287 8.89 1.79 -6.52
CA ALA A 287 9.80 0.71 -6.88
C ALA A 287 10.39 -0.07 -5.68
N ARG A 288 10.34 0.48 -4.47
CA ARG A 288 10.77 -0.21 -3.24
C ARG A 288 9.76 -1.26 -2.78
N TYR A 289 8.50 -1.10 -3.14
CA TYR A 289 7.38 -1.92 -2.67
C TYR A 289 6.70 -2.70 -3.80
N HIS A 290 6.63 -2.14 -5.00
CA HIS A 290 5.84 -2.64 -6.12
C HIS A 290 6.60 -2.50 -7.45
N ALA A 291 6.04 -3.03 -8.53
CA ALA A 291 6.52 -2.71 -9.87
C ALA A 291 6.00 -1.32 -10.29
N PRO A 292 6.88 -0.35 -10.55
CA PRO A 292 6.48 1.00 -10.97
C PRO A 292 5.94 1.00 -12.41
N ILE A 293 5.24 2.07 -12.79
CA ILE A 293 4.75 2.26 -14.17
C ILE A 293 5.80 2.87 -15.11
N ARG A 294 6.93 3.35 -14.57
CA ARG A 294 8.01 4.02 -15.32
C ARG A 294 9.36 3.64 -14.76
#